data_37417fd2b08a997f0279162fabae819d
#
_entry.id   37417fd2b08a997f0279162fabae819d
#
_cell.length_a   1.000
_cell.length_b   1.000
_cell.length_c   1.000
_cell.angle_alpha   90.00
_cell.angle_beta   90.00
_cell.angle_gamma   90.00
#
_symmetry.space_group_name_H-M   'P 1'
#
loop_
_entity.id
_entity.type
_entity.pdbx_description
1 polymer ?
#
loop_
_entity_poly.entity_id
_entity_poly.type
_entity_poly.pdbx_seq_one_letter_code
_entity_poly.pdbx_strand_id
1 'polypeptide(L)'
;MGQDGERPEWRLVIHGGAGVIERARMTPAEDAAIRAALDRALEAGSAILARGGSSLDAVEAAVRVLEDDPHFNAGRGSVFTYDGRIEMDASIMDGRNRNAGAVTGVTATRNPISLARRVMEQSPHVFLSREGADQFSREQGLPQEPPAYFQTPERRRQLEELRSRPSAEHFDVHLKYGTVGAVALDQEGHVAAATSTGGLTGKRWGRIGDSPIVGAGTYADDRGCAVSATGAGEYFIRVGVAHEICAQIRQRFRATIEEAQRSVPNDAEGNPTFMVHASEMDFPAGAAQEIADGVMDEVRELGGSGGVIVVTPWGDGVYSFNTPGMYRGQASPAGRSVAIYGDERQAQ
;
A
#
# COMPACT_ATOMS: atom_id res chain seq x y z
N MET A 1 -25.27 31.20 3.53
CA MET A 1 -25.82 29.93 3.04
C MET A 1 -24.69 29.37 2.20
N GLY A 2 -23.90 28.47 2.80
CA GLY A 2 -22.79 27.82 2.12
C GLY A 2 -23.37 26.89 1.05
N GLN A 3 -22.78 26.95 -0.14
CA GLN A 3 -22.98 25.90 -1.12
C GLN A 3 -22.54 24.59 -0.45
N ASP A 4 -23.40 23.57 -0.47
CA ASP A 4 -23.02 22.19 -0.16
C ASP A 4 -21.97 21.79 -1.21
N GLY A 5 -20.69 21.97 -0.88
CA GLY A 5 -19.61 21.39 -1.67
C GLY A 5 -19.85 19.88 -1.70
N GLU A 6 -20.00 19.31 -2.89
CA GLU A 6 -20.09 17.86 -3.05
C GLU A 6 -18.94 17.21 -2.28
N ARG A 7 -19.31 16.33 -1.35
CA ARG A 7 -18.30 15.54 -0.62
C ARG A 7 -17.50 14.72 -1.63
N PRO A 8 -16.18 14.59 -1.47
CA PRO A 8 -15.41 13.77 -2.39
C PRO A 8 -15.99 12.34 -2.42
N GLU A 9 -16.08 11.78 -3.61
CA GLU A 9 -16.44 10.37 -3.74
C GLU A 9 -15.34 9.53 -3.10
N TRP A 10 -15.72 8.67 -2.15
CA TRP A 10 -14.76 7.77 -1.53
C TRP A 10 -14.12 6.83 -2.55
N ARG A 11 -12.88 6.44 -2.30
CA ARG A 11 -12.14 5.48 -3.12
C ARG A 11 -11.31 4.54 -2.27
N LEU A 12 -11.26 3.28 -2.67
CA LEU A 12 -10.38 2.27 -2.10
C LEU A 12 -9.58 1.61 -3.23
N VAL A 13 -8.27 1.52 -3.07
CA VAL A 13 -7.38 0.81 -3.99
C VAL A 13 -6.56 -0.18 -3.19
N ILE A 14 -6.45 -1.42 -3.68
CA ILE A 14 -5.71 -2.50 -3.00
C ILE A 14 -4.71 -3.16 -3.94
N HIS A 15 -3.66 -3.76 -3.34
CA HIS A 15 -2.80 -4.73 -4.02
C HIS A 15 -2.56 -5.98 -3.18
N GLY A 16 -2.35 -7.10 -3.85
CA GLY A 16 -1.92 -8.38 -3.28
C GLY A 16 -0.50 -8.77 -3.70
N GLY A 17 0.28 -7.79 -4.22
CA GLY A 17 1.64 -7.99 -4.68
C GLY A 17 1.82 -7.83 -6.18
N ALA A 18 3.03 -7.43 -6.59
CA ALA A 18 3.49 -7.37 -7.96
C ALA A 18 4.62 -8.38 -8.19
N GLY A 19 4.81 -8.86 -9.41
CA GLY A 19 5.88 -9.81 -9.71
C GLY A 19 5.75 -10.51 -11.06
N VAL A 20 6.49 -11.60 -11.23
CA VAL A 20 6.40 -12.46 -12.42
C VAL A 20 5.12 -13.31 -12.33
N ILE A 21 3.99 -12.64 -12.57
CA ILE A 21 2.65 -13.24 -12.58
C ILE A 21 2.26 -13.45 -14.04
N GLU A 22 2.46 -14.68 -14.52
CA GLU A 22 2.20 -15.06 -15.91
C GLU A 22 0.92 -15.89 -15.99
N ARG A 23 0.01 -15.52 -16.89
CA ARG A 23 -1.27 -16.24 -17.13
C ARG A 23 -1.04 -17.72 -17.44
N ALA A 24 0.02 -18.04 -18.16
CA ALA A 24 0.36 -19.43 -18.54
C ALA A 24 0.77 -20.34 -17.36
N ARG A 25 1.11 -19.74 -16.23
CA ARG A 25 1.55 -20.47 -15.01
C ARG A 25 0.49 -20.55 -13.93
N MET A 26 -0.66 -19.90 -14.14
CA MET A 26 -1.76 -19.87 -13.19
C MET A 26 -2.90 -20.77 -13.67
N THR A 27 -3.37 -21.65 -12.80
CA THR A 27 -4.56 -22.45 -13.12
C THR A 27 -5.82 -21.59 -13.05
N PRO A 28 -6.90 -21.91 -13.81
CA PRO A 28 -8.17 -21.20 -13.72
C PRO A 28 -8.75 -21.16 -12.30
N ALA A 29 -8.50 -22.19 -11.50
CA ALA A 29 -8.97 -22.26 -10.12
C ALA A 29 -8.21 -21.28 -9.21
N GLU A 30 -6.89 -21.16 -9.36
CA GLU A 30 -6.07 -20.19 -8.64
C GLU A 30 -6.41 -18.75 -9.03
N ASP A 31 -6.57 -18.47 -10.35
CA ASP A 31 -7.01 -17.14 -10.83
C ASP A 31 -8.34 -16.74 -10.19
N ALA A 32 -9.35 -17.63 -10.24
CA ALA A 32 -10.65 -17.37 -9.63
C ALA A 32 -10.57 -17.17 -8.11
N ALA A 33 -9.76 -17.98 -7.40
CA ALA A 33 -9.59 -17.87 -5.96
C ALA A 33 -8.94 -16.54 -5.55
N ILE A 34 -7.90 -16.11 -6.27
CA ILE A 34 -7.21 -14.84 -6.02
C ILE A 34 -8.14 -13.65 -6.29
N ARG A 35 -8.87 -13.66 -7.42
CA ARG A 35 -9.86 -12.60 -7.71
C ARG A 35 -10.94 -12.52 -6.64
N ALA A 36 -11.46 -13.65 -6.19
CA ALA A 36 -12.43 -13.69 -5.10
C ALA A 36 -11.85 -13.17 -3.77
N ALA A 37 -10.57 -13.42 -3.49
CA ALA A 37 -9.89 -12.89 -2.30
C ALA A 37 -9.72 -11.36 -2.37
N LEU A 38 -9.31 -10.83 -3.52
CA LEU A 38 -9.24 -9.39 -3.77
C LEU A 38 -10.61 -8.71 -3.65
N ASP A 39 -11.65 -9.33 -4.22
CA ASP A 39 -13.02 -8.79 -4.12
C ASP A 39 -13.53 -8.76 -2.68
N ARG A 40 -13.25 -9.80 -1.87
CA ARG A 40 -13.58 -9.78 -0.42
C ARG A 40 -12.86 -8.67 0.33
N ALA A 41 -11.59 -8.40 0.00
CA ALA A 41 -10.85 -7.31 0.62
C ALA A 41 -11.43 -5.94 0.24
N LEU A 42 -11.79 -5.75 -1.02
CA LEU A 42 -12.50 -4.55 -1.49
C LEU A 42 -13.84 -4.40 -0.80
N GLU A 43 -14.64 -5.48 -0.68
CA GLU A 43 -15.93 -5.49 0.02
C GLU A 43 -15.77 -4.99 1.45
N ALA A 44 -14.79 -5.56 2.21
CA ALA A 44 -14.58 -5.22 3.61
C ALA A 44 -14.26 -3.73 3.80
N GLY A 45 -13.36 -3.17 3.00
CA GLY A 45 -12.99 -1.76 3.10
C GLY A 45 -14.04 -0.81 2.53
N SER A 46 -14.59 -1.11 1.35
CA SER A 46 -15.60 -0.25 0.72
C SER A 46 -16.91 -0.17 1.49
N ALA A 47 -17.31 -1.24 2.19
CA ALA A 47 -18.48 -1.21 3.07
C ALA A 47 -18.33 -0.21 4.23
N ILE A 48 -17.11 0.06 4.69
CA ILE A 48 -16.83 1.08 5.70
C ILE A 48 -16.99 2.48 5.08
N LEU A 49 -16.34 2.74 3.96
CA LEU A 49 -16.37 4.03 3.26
C LEU A 49 -17.79 4.41 2.82
N ALA A 50 -18.54 3.45 2.28
CA ALA A 50 -19.92 3.67 1.83
C ALA A 50 -20.87 4.12 2.96
N ARG A 51 -20.54 3.77 4.22
CA ARG A 51 -21.31 4.21 5.41
C ARG A 51 -20.74 5.48 6.06
N GLY A 52 -19.79 6.15 5.42
CA GLY A 52 -19.14 7.34 5.95
C GLY A 52 -18.08 7.04 7.04
N GLY A 53 -17.56 5.81 7.07
CA GLY A 53 -16.44 5.46 7.95
C GLY A 53 -15.11 5.98 7.40
N SER A 54 -14.07 5.97 8.25
CA SER A 54 -12.77 6.55 7.94
C SER A 54 -11.96 5.74 6.93
N SER A 55 -11.13 6.44 6.14
CA SER A 55 -10.11 5.82 5.27
C SER A 55 -9.19 4.89 6.05
N LEU A 56 -8.82 5.26 7.28
CA LEU A 56 -7.96 4.45 8.15
C LEU A 56 -8.60 3.10 8.52
N ASP A 57 -9.89 3.09 8.87
CA ASP A 57 -10.62 1.84 9.17
C ASP A 57 -10.77 0.98 7.92
N ALA A 58 -10.97 1.60 6.75
CA ALA A 58 -11.14 0.92 5.49
C ALA A 58 -9.86 0.19 5.04
N VAL A 59 -8.68 0.85 5.13
CA VAL A 59 -7.41 0.22 4.75
C VAL A 59 -7.04 -0.91 5.71
N GLU A 60 -7.25 -0.75 7.01
CA GLU A 60 -7.03 -1.84 7.97
C GLU A 60 -7.93 -3.04 7.66
N ALA A 61 -9.23 -2.82 7.45
CA ALA A 61 -10.18 -3.89 7.16
C ALA A 61 -9.82 -4.65 5.89
N ALA A 62 -9.44 -3.96 4.81
CA ALA A 62 -9.02 -4.57 3.56
C ALA A 62 -7.74 -5.40 3.73
N VAL A 63 -6.71 -4.85 4.38
CA VAL A 63 -5.44 -5.55 4.61
C VAL A 63 -5.61 -6.76 5.51
N ARG A 64 -6.45 -6.71 6.54
CA ARG A 64 -6.75 -7.88 7.40
C ARG A 64 -7.32 -9.05 6.61
N VAL A 65 -8.21 -8.80 5.65
CA VAL A 65 -8.74 -9.85 4.77
C VAL A 65 -7.63 -10.46 3.93
N LEU A 66 -6.69 -9.66 3.42
CA LEU A 66 -5.55 -10.14 2.65
C LEU A 66 -4.54 -10.91 3.53
N GLU A 67 -4.32 -10.48 4.78
CA GLU A 67 -3.48 -11.19 5.76
C GLU A 67 -4.05 -12.55 6.18
N ASP A 68 -5.37 -12.70 6.21
CA ASP A 68 -6.03 -13.96 6.55
C ASP A 68 -6.08 -14.94 5.36
N ASP A 69 -5.79 -14.51 4.13
CA ASP A 69 -5.85 -15.32 2.92
C ASP A 69 -4.48 -15.92 2.56
N PRO A 70 -4.35 -17.26 2.43
CA PRO A 70 -3.05 -17.93 2.24
C PRO A 70 -2.42 -17.71 0.86
N HIS A 71 -3.11 -17.12 -0.10
CA HIS A 71 -2.55 -16.84 -1.43
C HIS A 71 -1.54 -15.70 -1.41
N PHE A 72 -1.64 -14.78 -0.44
CA PHE A 72 -0.78 -13.60 -0.37
C PHE A 72 0.39 -13.79 0.61
N ASN A 73 1.45 -13.00 0.42
CA ASN A 73 2.62 -12.99 1.30
C ASN A 73 2.46 -11.94 2.41
N ALA A 74 1.48 -12.14 3.27
CA ALA A 74 1.24 -11.36 4.47
C ALA A 74 0.44 -12.20 5.46
N GLY A 75 0.59 -12.01 6.76
CA GLY A 75 -0.13 -12.81 7.75
C GLY A 75 -0.05 -14.31 7.46
N ARG A 76 -1.20 -14.95 7.26
CA ARG A 76 -1.29 -16.34 6.82
C ARG A 76 -0.83 -16.46 5.35
N GLY A 77 0.24 -17.17 5.11
CA GLY A 77 0.85 -17.29 3.76
C GLY A 77 2.11 -16.47 3.60
N SER A 78 2.59 -15.85 4.69
CA SER A 78 3.91 -15.22 4.74
C SER A 78 5.02 -16.19 4.39
N VAL A 79 6.03 -15.69 3.70
CA VAL A 79 7.22 -16.46 3.31
C VAL A 79 8.11 -16.75 4.52
N PHE A 80 8.92 -17.80 4.38
CA PHE A 80 9.87 -18.20 5.41
C PHE A 80 11.18 -17.42 5.33
N THR A 81 11.77 -17.15 6.49
CA THR A 81 13.20 -16.85 6.62
C THR A 81 14.03 -18.05 6.17
N TYR A 82 15.31 -17.84 5.91
CA TYR A 82 16.21 -18.96 5.55
C TYR A 82 16.27 -20.04 6.64
N ASP A 83 16.13 -19.65 7.92
CA ASP A 83 16.12 -20.57 9.05
C ASP A 83 14.78 -21.32 9.23
N GLY A 84 13.79 -21.03 8.39
CA GLY A 84 12.49 -21.71 8.40
C GLY A 84 11.49 -21.17 9.42
N ARG A 85 11.67 -19.93 9.85
CA ARG A 85 10.70 -19.16 10.67
C ARG A 85 9.89 -18.23 9.79
N ILE A 86 8.77 -17.72 10.31
CA ILE A 86 8.01 -16.64 9.70
C ILE A 86 8.18 -15.40 10.55
N GLU A 87 8.56 -14.31 9.91
CA GLU A 87 8.70 -12.97 10.49
C GLU A 87 7.95 -12.00 9.58
N MET A 88 7.00 -11.25 10.15
CA MET A 88 6.09 -10.39 9.41
C MET A 88 6.35 -8.92 9.73
N ASP A 89 6.09 -8.06 8.76
CA ASP A 89 6.27 -6.61 8.85
C ASP A 89 4.98 -5.94 8.40
N ALA A 90 4.60 -4.81 9.03
CA ALA A 90 3.45 -4.00 8.63
C ALA A 90 3.62 -2.54 9.01
N SER A 91 2.94 -1.66 8.27
CA SER A 91 2.79 -0.26 8.64
C SER A 91 1.45 0.31 8.18
N ILE A 92 0.97 1.32 8.91
CA ILE A 92 -0.25 2.05 8.63
C ILE A 92 -0.01 3.54 8.91
N MET A 93 -0.64 4.42 8.12
CA MET A 93 -0.49 5.85 8.25
C MET A 93 -1.79 6.59 7.97
N ASP A 94 -2.09 7.58 8.80
CA ASP A 94 -3.23 8.48 8.72
C ASP A 94 -2.81 9.81 8.06
N GLY A 95 -3.40 10.16 6.93
CA GLY A 95 -3.07 11.37 6.17
C GLY A 95 -3.44 12.68 6.85
N ARG A 96 -4.44 12.66 7.75
CA ARG A 96 -4.93 13.86 8.45
C ARG A 96 -3.85 14.56 9.26
N ASN A 97 -3.07 13.78 9.97
CA ASN A 97 -2.08 14.27 10.94
C ASN A 97 -0.69 13.65 10.74
N ARG A 98 -0.57 12.72 9.79
CA ARG A 98 0.63 11.91 9.49
C ARG A 98 1.05 11.02 10.67
N ASN A 99 0.11 10.68 11.56
CA ASN A 99 0.35 9.65 12.54
C ASN A 99 0.58 8.32 11.84
N ALA A 100 1.57 7.58 12.30
CA ALA A 100 1.96 6.31 11.72
C ALA A 100 2.30 5.29 12.79
N GLY A 101 2.08 4.02 12.48
CA GLY A 101 2.53 2.91 13.29
C GLY A 101 3.12 1.82 12.40
N ALA A 102 4.21 1.23 12.85
CA ALA A 102 4.93 0.20 12.12
C ALA A 102 5.46 -0.90 13.05
N VAL A 103 5.52 -2.11 12.52
CA VAL A 103 6.08 -3.28 13.20
C VAL A 103 6.94 -4.09 12.24
N THR A 104 7.98 -4.72 12.77
CA THR A 104 8.85 -5.62 12.00
C THR A 104 9.23 -6.86 12.80
N GLY A 105 9.41 -7.99 12.10
CA GLY A 105 9.84 -9.25 12.67
C GLY A 105 8.83 -9.88 13.63
N VAL A 106 7.54 -9.57 13.50
CA VAL A 106 6.44 -10.10 14.31
C VAL A 106 6.21 -11.57 13.97
N THR A 107 5.95 -12.41 14.99
CA THR A 107 5.90 -13.86 14.81
C THR A 107 4.60 -14.52 15.25
N ALA A 108 3.77 -13.83 16.03
CA ALA A 108 2.61 -14.43 16.70
C ALA A 108 1.29 -13.67 16.48
N THR A 109 1.33 -12.40 16.17
CA THR A 109 0.10 -11.60 15.98
C THR A 109 -0.62 -12.02 14.69
N ARG A 110 -1.89 -12.40 14.79
CA ARG A 110 -2.68 -12.87 13.65
C ARG A 110 -2.69 -11.88 12.48
N ASN A 111 -2.97 -10.60 12.79
CA ASN A 111 -3.01 -9.51 11.81
C ASN A 111 -1.97 -8.44 12.18
N PRO A 112 -0.77 -8.48 11.60
CA PRO A 112 0.28 -7.48 11.83
C PRO A 112 -0.16 -6.03 11.58
N ILE A 113 -1.07 -5.81 10.62
CA ILE A 113 -1.61 -4.47 10.35
C ILE A 113 -2.37 -3.88 11.53
N SER A 114 -3.14 -4.70 12.26
CA SER A 114 -3.85 -4.25 13.47
C SER A 114 -2.86 -3.93 14.59
N LEU A 115 -1.74 -4.63 14.67
CA LEU A 115 -0.68 -4.29 15.61
C LEU A 115 0.00 -2.97 15.24
N ALA A 116 0.30 -2.74 13.95
CA ALA A 116 0.83 -1.45 13.48
C ALA A 116 -0.11 -0.29 13.85
N ARG A 117 -1.44 -0.48 13.69
CA ARG A 117 -2.43 0.49 14.13
C ARG A 117 -2.39 0.72 15.65
N ARG A 118 -2.28 -0.33 16.47
CA ARG A 118 -2.16 -0.19 17.93
C ARG A 118 -0.89 0.55 18.33
N VAL A 119 0.22 0.35 17.62
CA VAL A 119 1.45 1.14 17.84
C VAL A 119 1.17 2.63 17.61
N MET A 120 0.49 2.99 16.52
CA MET A 120 0.13 4.38 16.23
C MET A 120 -0.79 5.01 17.28
N GLU A 121 -1.80 4.26 17.76
CA GLU A 121 -2.86 4.81 18.59
C GLU A 121 -2.58 4.72 20.10
N GLN A 122 -1.82 3.71 20.55
CA GLN A 122 -1.70 3.33 21.94
C GLN A 122 -0.26 3.35 22.47
N SER A 123 0.71 3.83 21.66
CA SER A 123 2.09 3.96 22.10
C SER A 123 2.66 5.35 21.77
N PRO A 124 3.69 5.82 22.47
CA PRO A 124 4.42 7.04 22.10
C PRO A 124 5.40 6.82 20.93
N HIS A 125 5.51 5.60 20.41
CA HIS A 125 6.46 5.21 19.39
C HIS A 125 5.79 5.06 18.03
N VAL A 126 6.56 5.25 16.97
CA VAL A 126 6.11 4.99 15.60
C VAL A 126 6.43 3.56 15.18
N PHE A 127 7.51 2.95 15.70
CA PHE A 127 8.04 1.70 15.18
C PHE A 127 8.50 0.75 16.30
N LEU A 128 7.94 -0.46 16.34
CA LEU A 128 8.33 -1.52 17.25
C LEU A 128 8.88 -2.73 16.47
N SER A 129 9.73 -3.54 17.10
CA SER A 129 10.36 -4.68 16.44
C SER A 129 10.37 -5.95 17.28
N ARG A 130 10.26 -7.10 16.59
CA ARG A 130 10.53 -8.45 17.12
C ARG A 130 9.81 -8.75 18.44
N GLU A 131 10.53 -9.29 19.41
CA GLU A 131 9.99 -9.69 20.72
C GLU A 131 9.27 -8.54 21.43
N GLY A 132 9.77 -7.29 21.27
CA GLY A 132 9.13 -6.09 21.83
C GLY A 132 7.79 -5.81 21.18
N ALA A 133 7.67 -5.96 19.85
CA ALA A 133 6.43 -5.82 19.14
C ALA A 133 5.43 -6.95 19.50
N ASP A 134 5.91 -8.20 19.59
CA ASP A 134 5.09 -9.34 20.03
C ASP A 134 4.63 -9.19 21.50
N GLN A 135 5.46 -8.62 22.37
CA GLN A 135 5.08 -8.30 23.76
C GLN A 135 3.98 -7.24 23.77
N PHE A 136 4.16 -6.13 23.06
CA PHE A 136 3.15 -5.07 22.98
C PHE A 136 1.83 -5.57 22.39
N SER A 137 1.88 -6.46 21.39
CA SER A 137 0.69 -7.11 20.83
C SER A 137 -0.12 -7.87 21.89
N ARG A 138 0.54 -8.65 22.76
CA ARG A 138 -0.12 -9.36 23.86
C ARG A 138 -0.69 -8.40 24.90
N GLU A 139 0.05 -7.36 25.25
CA GLU A 139 -0.41 -6.31 26.20
C GLU A 139 -1.63 -5.57 25.68
N GLN A 140 -1.75 -5.38 24.36
CA GLN A 140 -2.92 -4.78 23.71
C GLN A 140 -4.06 -5.78 23.47
N GLY A 141 -3.93 -7.04 23.90
CA GLY A 141 -4.96 -8.06 23.76
C GLY A 141 -5.27 -8.49 22.32
N LEU A 142 -4.32 -8.30 21.39
CA LEU A 142 -4.51 -8.71 20.01
C LEU A 142 -4.49 -10.24 19.86
N PRO A 143 -5.26 -10.81 18.91
CA PRO A 143 -5.27 -12.25 18.68
C PRO A 143 -3.87 -12.79 18.32
N GLN A 144 -3.47 -13.84 19.01
CA GLN A 144 -2.19 -14.54 18.81
C GLN A 144 -2.45 -15.89 18.16
N GLU A 145 -1.59 -16.27 17.21
CA GLU A 145 -1.67 -17.54 16.51
C GLU A 145 -0.35 -18.32 16.63
N PRO A 146 -0.41 -19.65 16.70
CA PRO A 146 0.80 -20.47 16.68
C PRO A 146 1.51 -20.37 15.32
N PRO A 147 2.84 -20.60 15.26
CA PRO A 147 3.60 -20.50 13.99
C PRO A 147 3.02 -21.33 12.83
N ALA A 148 2.36 -22.46 13.13
CA ALA A 148 1.73 -23.31 12.10
C ALA A 148 0.56 -22.61 11.37
N TYR A 149 -0.09 -21.64 11.97
CA TYR A 149 -1.18 -20.87 11.34
C TYR A 149 -0.71 -20.11 10.09
N PHE A 150 0.48 -19.51 10.18
CA PHE A 150 1.04 -18.68 9.11
C PHE A 150 1.64 -19.49 7.97
N GLN A 151 1.97 -20.76 8.22
CA GLN A 151 2.68 -21.64 7.28
C GLN A 151 1.73 -22.20 6.22
N THR A 152 2.20 -22.23 4.96
CA THR A 152 1.52 -22.96 3.89
C THR A 152 2.48 -23.97 3.24
N PRO A 153 1.95 -25.08 2.67
CA PRO A 153 2.79 -26.04 1.93
C PRO A 153 3.54 -25.39 0.77
N GLU A 154 2.90 -24.46 0.07
CA GLU A 154 3.51 -23.74 -1.05
C GLU A 154 4.72 -22.89 -0.60
N ARG A 155 4.60 -22.14 0.51
CA ARG A 155 5.73 -21.35 1.03
C ARG A 155 6.88 -22.24 1.52
N ARG A 156 6.55 -23.39 2.10
CA ARG A 156 7.56 -24.39 2.47
C ARG A 156 8.31 -24.91 1.26
N ARG A 157 7.60 -25.30 0.20
CA ARG A 157 8.20 -25.74 -1.07
C ARG A 157 9.13 -24.66 -1.66
N GLN A 158 8.69 -23.39 -1.68
CA GLN A 158 9.52 -22.27 -2.16
C GLN A 158 10.83 -22.12 -1.36
N LEU A 159 10.80 -22.28 -0.04
CA LEU A 159 12.03 -22.26 0.77
C LEU A 159 12.95 -23.43 0.45
N GLU A 160 12.41 -24.63 0.29
CA GLU A 160 13.19 -25.84 -0.03
C GLU A 160 13.83 -25.74 -1.42
N GLU A 161 13.09 -25.25 -2.41
CA GLU A 161 13.64 -24.94 -3.74
C GLU A 161 14.77 -23.90 -3.68
N LEU A 162 14.58 -22.83 -2.92
CA LEU A 162 15.64 -21.82 -2.71
C LEU A 162 16.91 -22.46 -2.12
N ARG A 163 16.74 -23.25 -1.05
CA ARG A 163 17.88 -23.91 -0.38
C ARG A 163 18.61 -24.93 -1.25
N SER A 164 17.93 -25.49 -2.25
CA SER A 164 18.56 -26.44 -3.21
C SER A 164 19.40 -25.76 -4.29
N ARG A 165 19.30 -24.43 -4.45
CA ARG A 165 20.08 -23.67 -5.44
C ARG A 165 21.50 -23.40 -4.94
N PRO A 166 22.48 -23.11 -5.83
CA PRO A 166 23.79 -22.63 -5.44
C PRO A 166 23.68 -21.38 -4.55
N SER A 167 24.55 -21.27 -3.55
CA SER A 167 24.49 -20.18 -2.56
C SER A 167 24.54 -18.76 -3.14
N ALA A 168 25.14 -18.58 -4.31
CA ALA A 168 25.16 -17.30 -5.04
C ALA A 168 23.77 -16.86 -5.53
N GLU A 169 22.85 -17.81 -5.75
CA GLU A 169 21.49 -17.54 -6.22
C GLU A 169 20.47 -17.33 -5.06
N HIS A 170 20.88 -17.52 -3.82
CA HIS A 170 20.01 -17.32 -2.65
C HIS A 170 19.61 -15.86 -2.41
N PHE A 171 20.22 -14.93 -3.11
CA PHE A 171 19.97 -13.49 -3.00
C PHE A 171 19.27 -12.91 -4.24
N ASP A 172 18.69 -13.78 -5.07
CA ASP A 172 17.94 -13.35 -6.25
C ASP A 172 16.68 -12.59 -5.81
N VAL A 173 16.74 -11.25 -5.95
CA VAL A 173 15.64 -10.33 -5.66
C VAL A 173 14.44 -10.50 -6.63
N HIS A 174 14.58 -11.32 -7.67
CA HIS A 174 13.49 -11.62 -8.61
C HIS A 174 12.56 -12.77 -8.15
N LEU A 175 12.83 -13.37 -6.98
CA LEU A 175 11.94 -14.36 -6.37
C LEU A 175 10.66 -13.70 -5.89
N LYS A 176 9.52 -14.26 -6.31
CA LYS A 176 8.13 -13.82 -6.10
C LYS A 176 7.91 -12.90 -4.89
N TYR A 177 7.59 -11.66 -5.17
CA TYR A 177 7.08 -10.68 -4.21
C TYR A 177 5.58 -10.91 -3.99
N GLY A 178 5.05 -10.48 -2.86
CA GLY A 178 3.64 -10.71 -2.58
C GLY A 178 3.11 -9.88 -1.42
N THR A 179 3.75 -8.76 -1.09
CA THR A 179 3.28 -7.75 -0.13
C THR A 179 1.83 -7.36 -0.43
N VAL A 180 1.00 -7.20 0.59
CA VAL A 180 -0.36 -6.69 0.45
C VAL A 180 -0.46 -5.26 0.92
N GLY A 181 -1.40 -4.50 0.35
CA GLY A 181 -1.63 -3.13 0.79
C GLY A 181 -2.96 -2.57 0.34
N ALA A 182 -3.32 -1.46 0.98
CA ALA A 182 -4.51 -0.69 0.69
C ALA A 182 -4.24 0.80 0.87
N VAL A 183 -4.86 1.61 0.03
CA VAL A 183 -4.95 3.07 0.17
C VAL A 183 -6.41 3.48 -0.01
N ALA A 184 -6.86 4.46 0.77
CA ALA A 184 -8.26 4.89 0.72
C ALA A 184 -8.38 6.40 0.85
N LEU A 185 -9.43 6.94 0.22
CA LEU A 185 -9.99 8.28 0.43
C LEU A 185 -11.40 8.10 1.01
N ASP A 186 -11.70 8.79 2.11
CA ASP A 186 -13.05 8.81 2.69
C ASP A 186 -13.88 10.02 2.24
N GLN A 187 -15.15 10.03 2.66
CA GLN A 187 -16.10 11.09 2.30
C GLN A 187 -15.79 12.44 2.99
N GLU A 188 -14.86 12.49 3.94
CA GLU A 188 -14.38 13.73 4.58
C GLU A 188 -13.15 14.29 3.87
N GLY A 189 -12.63 13.60 2.83
CA GLY A 189 -11.46 14.01 2.07
C GLY A 189 -10.12 13.57 2.69
N HIS A 190 -10.17 12.63 3.64
CA HIS A 190 -8.97 12.14 4.30
C HIS A 190 -8.44 10.87 3.63
N VAL A 191 -7.12 10.79 3.48
CA VAL A 191 -6.46 9.61 2.92
C VAL A 191 -5.74 8.78 3.98
N ALA A 192 -5.64 7.47 3.76
CA ALA A 192 -4.87 6.56 4.59
C ALA A 192 -4.17 5.49 3.75
N ALA A 193 -3.05 4.96 4.26
CA ALA A 193 -2.29 3.87 3.65
C ALA A 193 -1.98 2.76 4.65
N ALA A 194 -1.97 1.52 4.18
CA ALA A 194 -1.59 0.34 4.96
C ALA A 194 -0.84 -0.66 4.08
N THR A 195 0.22 -1.25 4.61
CA THR A 195 1.03 -2.27 3.91
C THR A 195 1.43 -3.37 4.89
N SER A 196 1.38 -4.63 4.47
CA SER A 196 1.76 -5.79 5.27
C SER A 196 2.47 -6.86 4.42
N THR A 197 3.47 -7.54 5.01
CA THR A 197 4.30 -8.50 4.27
C THR A 197 4.97 -9.53 5.17
N GLY A 198 5.27 -10.71 4.59
CA GLY A 198 6.26 -11.66 5.10
C GLY A 198 7.70 -11.37 4.63
N GLY A 199 7.91 -10.34 3.81
CA GLY A 199 9.22 -10.02 3.22
C GLY A 199 9.62 -10.92 2.05
N LEU A 200 10.91 -11.22 1.91
CA LEU A 200 11.46 -12.09 0.86
C LEU A 200 11.62 -13.53 1.33
N THR A 201 11.34 -14.49 0.45
CA THR A 201 11.61 -15.93 0.70
C THR A 201 13.10 -16.13 1.00
N GLY A 202 13.37 -16.76 2.13
CA GLY A 202 14.74 -17.04 2.55
C GLY A 202 15.51 -15.82 3.09
N LYS A 203 14.82 -14.73 3.45
CA LYS A 203 15.46 -13.56 4.08
C LYS A 203 16.32 -13.99 5.29
N ARG A 204 17.46 -13.31 5.47
CA ARG A 204 18.45 -13.59 6.52
C ARG A 204 18.77 -12.34 7.32
N TRP A 205 19.47 -12.51 8.42
CA TRP A 205 20.06 -11.44 9.24
C TRP A 205 19.06 -10.38 9.71
N GLY A 206 17.77 -10.78 9.85
CA GLY A 206 16.72 -9.86 10.19
C GLY A 206 16.43 -8.82 9.11
N ARG A 207 16.55 -9.19 7.82
CA ARG A 207 16.26 -8.30 6.68
C ARG A 207 14.88 -7.70 6.81
N ILE A 208 14.81 -6.40 6.67
CA ILE A 208 13.60 -5.60 6.60
C ILE A 208 13.50 -5.02 5.18
N GLY A 209 12.30 -5.10 4.57
CA GLY A 209 11.98 -4.46 3.30
C GLY A 209 11.41 -3.06 3.48
N ASP A 210 10.84 -2.55 2.41
CA ASP A 210 10.19 -1.23 2.36
C ASP A 210 8.88 -1.15 3.14
N SER A 211 8.12 -2.25 3.21
CA SER A 211 6.74 -2.26 3.71
C SER A 211 6.54 -1.65 5.11
N PRO A 212 7.40 -1.89 6.13
CA PRO A 212 7.23 -1.26 7.44
C PRO A 212 7.87 0.14 7.53
N ILE A 213 8.55 0.61 6.47
CA ILE A 213 9.27 1.88 6.46
C ILE A 213 8.37 2.97 5.92
N VAL A 214 7.92 3.86 6.83
CA VAL A 214 7.14 5.05 6.47
C VAL A 214 7.97 5.93 5.51
N GLY A 215 7.40 6.21 4.36
CA GLY A 215 8.05 6.94 3.26
C GLY A 215 8.65 6.05 2.17
N ALA A 216 8.91 4.77 2.44
CA ALA A 216 9.37 3.83 1.41
C ALA A 216 8.23 2.95 0.88
N GLY A 217 7.64 2.10 1.72
CA GLY A 217 6.56 1.19 1.34
C GLY A 217 5.16 1.69 1.68
N THR A 218 5.04 2.67 2.58
CA THR A 218 3.76 3.20 3.07
C THR A 218 3.91 4.69 3.34
N TYR A 219 2.98 5.50 2.83
CA TYR A 219 2.91 6.93 3.18
C TYR A 219 1.49 7.46 2.98
N ALA A 220 1.06 8.39 3.84
CA ALA A 220 -0.21 9.12 3.69
C ALA A 220 -0.09 10.56 4.19
N ASP A 221 -0.61 11.51 3.40
CA ASP A 221 -0.64 12.94 3.71
C ASP A 221 -1.78 13.58 2.91
N ASP A 222 -2.79 14.14 3.58
CA ASP A 222 -3.95 14.78 2.93
C ASP A 222 -3.57 15.94 2.01
N ARG A 223 -2.35 16.45 2.10
CA ARG A 223 -1.85 17.50 1.20
C ARG A 223 -1.37 16.97 -0.15
N GLY A 224 -1.35 15.64 -0.33
CA GLY A 224 -0.81 15.02 -1.53
C GLY A 224 -1.48 13.70 -1.87
N CYS A 225 -1.15 12.63 -1.16
CA CYS A 225 -1.69 11.32 -1.48
C CYS A 225 -1.51 10.28 -0.36
N ALA A 226 -2.08 9.08 -0.57
CA ALA A 226 -1.72 7.86 0.12
C ALA A 226 -1.10 6.86 -0.86
N VAL A 227 -0.03 6.18 -0.46
CA VAL A 227 0.72 5.20 -1.26
C VAL A 227 0.97 3.93 -0.47
N SER A 228 0.79 2.78 -1.10
CA SER A 228 1.31 1.48 -0.66
C SER A 228 2.09 0.82 -1.78
N ALA A 229 3.25 0.25 -1.45
CA ALA A 229 4.20 -0.29 -2.40
C ALA A 229 4.43 -1.79 -2.21
N THR A 230 4.84 -2.46 -3.29
CA THR A 230 5.22 -3.87 -3.30
C THR A 230 6.32 -4.12 -4.32
N GLY A 231 7.37 -4.86 -3.96
CA GLY A 231 8.46 -5.14 -4.90
C GLY A 231 9.78 -5.45 -4.24
N ALA A 232 10.86 -5.12 -4.96
CA ALA A 232 12.24 -5.25 -4.50
C ALA A 232 12.57 -4.14 -3.48
N GLY A 233 12.22 -4.35 -2.22
CA GLY A 233 12.22 -3.37 -1.14
C GLY A 233 13.48 -2.53 -1.01
N GLU A 234 14.65 -3.09 -1.32
CA GLU A 234 15.94 -2.41 -1.30
C GLU A 234 15.99 -1.16 -2.21
N TYR A 235 15.32 -1.22 -3.36
CA TYR A 235 15.23 -0.12 -4.30
C TYR A 235 14.17 0.90 -3.87
N PHE A 236 13.04 0.42 -3.38
CA PHE A 236 11.95 1.26 -2.84
C PHE A 236 12.42 2.09 -1.63
N ILE A 237 13.25 1.51 -0.76
CA ILE A 237 13.87 2.23 0.35
C ILE A 237 14.83 3.30 -0.16
N ARG A 238 15.69 2.99 -1.15
CA ARG A 238 16.70 3.92 -1.66
C ARG A 238 16.11 5.13 -2.37
N VAL A 239 14.98 4.94 -3.06
CA VAL A 239 14.23 6.02 -3.72
C VAL A 239 13.32 6.76 -2.73
N GLY A 240 12.85 6.09 -1.67
CA GLY A 240 11.83 6.64 -0.79
C GLY A 240 10.45 6.73 -1.48
N VAL A 241 10.12 5.69 -2.26
CA VAL A 241 9.07 5.69 -3.30
C VAL A 241 7.76 6.29 -2.82
N ALA A 242 7.23 5.85 -1.67
CA ALA A 242 5.93 6.30 -1.20
C ALA A 242 5.91 7.78 -0.84
N HIS A 243 6.96 8.29 -0.19
CA HIS A 243 7.08 9.70 0.13
C HIS A 243 7.35 10.55 -1.12
N GLU A 244 8.20 10.06 -2.03
CA GLU A 244 8.57 10.79 -3.25
C GLU A 244 7.34 11.04 -4.14
N ILE A 245 6.51 10.03 -4.38
CA ILE A 245 5.24 10.19 -5.12
C ILE A 245 4.37 11.27 -4.47
N CYS A 246 4.12 11.20 -3.16
CA CYS A 246 3.29 12.19 -2.47
C CYS A 246 3.93 13.57 -2.43
N ALA A 247 5.25 13.68 -2.37
CA ALA A 247 5.95 14.95 -2.42
C ALA A 247 5.82 15.63 -3.80
N GLN A 248 5.99 14.87 -4.88
CA GLN A 248 5.82 15.37 -6.25
C GLN A 248 4.35 15.77 -6.53
N ILE A 249 3.37 14.97 -6.11
CA ILE A 249 1.93 15.31 -6.21
C ILE A 249 1.65 16.64 -5.48
N ARG A 250 2.09 16.78 -4.24
CA ARG A 250 1.95 18.02 -3.46
C ARG A 250 2.62 19.21 -4.15
N GLN A 251 3.80 19.03 -4.72
CA GLN A 251 4.50 20.07 -5.45
C GLN A 251 3.77 20.46 -6.73
N ARG A 252 3.28 19.50 -7.49
CA ARG A 252 2.49 19.74 -8.71
C ARG A 252 1.24 20.55 -8.41
N PHE A 253 0.50 20.17 -7.37
CA PHE A 253 -0.70 20.91 -6.95
C PHE A 253 -0.40 22.36 -6.54
N ARG A 254 0.67 22.58 -5.79
CA ARG A 254 1.12 23.95 -5.46
C ARG A 254 1.44 24.77 -6.70
N ALA A 255 2.16 24.17 -7.65
CA ALA A 255 2.48 24.86 -8.90
C ALA A 255 1.21 25.23 -9.70
N THR A 256 0.19 24.35 -9.71
CA THR A 256 -1.11 24.65 -10.34
C THR A 256 -1.82 25.83 -9.68
N ILE A 257 -1.83 25.90 -8.34
CA ILE A 257 -2.41 27.06 -7.61
C ILE A 257 -1.66 28.35 -7.94
N GLU A 258 -0.33 28.31 -7.92
CA GLU A 258 0.50 29.48 -8.24
C GLU A 258 0.32 29.99 -9.67
N GLU A 259 0.13 29.10 -10.63
CA GLU A 259 -0.16 29.43 -12.02
C GLU A 259 -1.56 30.07 -12.14
N ALA A 260 -2.56 29.47 -11.50
CA ALA A 260 -3.90 30.04 -11.46
C ALA A 260 -3.91 31.44 -10.81
N GLN A 261 -3.18 31.62 -9.70
CA GLN A 261 -3.08 32.92 -9.03
C GLN A 261 -2.39 34.00 -9.91
N ARG A 262 -1.36 33.62 -10.68
CA ARG A 262 -0.71 34.54 -11.65
C ARG A 262 -1.62 34.97 -12.78
N SER A 263 -2.65 34.17 -13.08
CA SER A 263 -3.62 34.44 -14.13
C SER A 263 -4.76 35.38 -13.67
N VAL A 264 -4.87 35.68 -12.36
CA VAL A 264 -5.87 36.58 -11.81
C VAL A 264 -5.56 38.03 -12.24
N PRO A 265 -6.54 38.76 -12.80
CA PRO A 265 -6.35 40.17 -13.16
C PRO A 265 -6.01 41.02 -11.94
N ASN A 266 -5.18 42.03 -12.13
CA ASN A 266 -4.88 43.05 -11.12
C ASN A 266 -5.87 44.19 -11.19
N ASP A 267 -6.12 44.81 -10.05
CA ASP A 267 -6.82 46.10 -9.95
C ASP A 267 -5.95 47.27 -10.40
N ALA A 268 -6.46 48.51 -10.31
CA ALA A 268 -5.75 49.70 -10.70
C ALA A 268 -4.50 50.00 -9.84
N GLU A 269 -4.45 49.45 -8.65
CA GLU A 269 -3.36 49.55 -7.67
C GLU A 269 -2.32 48.42 -7.86
N GLY A 270 -2.57 47.46 -8.76
CA GLY A 270 -1.65 46.35 -9.07
C GLY A 270 -1.81 45.11 -8.17
N ASN A 271 -2.88 45.03 -7.36
CA ASN A 271 -3.16 43.89 -6.53
C ASN A 271 -4.08 42.88 -7.25
N PRO A 272 -3.97 41.58 -6.98
CA PRO A 272 -4.91 40.60 -7.50
C PRO A 272 -6.35 40.93 -7.10
N THR A 273 -7.29 40.86 -8.04
CA THR A 273 -8.70 41.18 -7.79
C THR A 273 -9.40 40.13 -6.90
N PHE A 274 -8.85 38.91 -6.81
CA PHE A 274 -9.24 37.85 -5.86
C PHE A 274 -8.08 36.88 -5.60
N MET A 275 -8.19 36.08 -4.54
CA MET A 275 -7.24 35.02 -4.22
C MET A 275 -7.80 33.69 -4.65
N VAL A 276 -6.95 32.87 -5.28
CA VAL A 276 -7.28 31.48 -5.62
C VAL A 276 -7.16 30.61 -4.36
N HIS A 277 -8.23 29.94 -4.00
CA HIS A 277 -8.23 29.03 -2.86
C HIS A 277 -7.98 27.59 -3.32
N ALA A 278 -7.10 26.87 -2.62
CA ALA A 278 -6.76 25.48 -2.93
C ALA A 278 -7.98 24.55 -2.92
N SER A 279 -8.98 24.83 -2.09
CA SER A 279 -10.24 24.08 -2.02
C SER A 279 -11.16 24.22 -3.24
N GLU A 280 -10.84 25.17 -4.13
CA GLU A 280 -11.61 25.44 -5.36
C GLU A 280 -10.88 24.92 -6.61
N MET A 281 -9.75 24.26 -6.41
CA MET A 281 -8.89 23.77 -7.50
C MET A 281 -8.91 22.25 -7.58
N ASP A 282 -9.07 21.75 -8.79
CA ASP A 282 -8.87 20.33 -9.10
C ASP A 282 -7.40 20.02 -9.31
N PHE A 283 -7.01 18.78 -9.01
CA PHE A 283 -5.71 18.27 -9.37
C PHE A 283 -5.67 17.98 -10.89
N PRO A 284 -4.57 18.29 -11.61
CA PRO A 284 -4.52 18.07 -13.04
C PRO A 284 -4.76 16.60 -13.40
N ALA A 285 -5.73 16.34 -14.28
CA ALA A 285 -6.10 15.00 -14.70
C ALA A 285 -4.89 14.23 -15.27
N GLY A 286 -4.70 12.98 -14.82
CA GLY A 286 -3.59 12.14 -15.24
C GLY A 286 -2.24 12.43 -14.56
N ALA A 287 -2.07 13.54 -13.88
CA ALA A 287 -0.77 13.90 -13.28
C ALA A 287 -0.36 12.93 -12.15
N ALA A 288 -1.29 12.37 -11.41
CA ALA A 288 -0.97 11.36 -10.40
C ALA A 288 -0.39 10.08 -11.04
N GLN A 289 -0.92 9.66 -12.19
CA GLN A 289 -0.39 8.53 -12.95
C GLN A 289 1.01 8.83 -13.50
N GLU A 290 1.20 10.00 -14.13
CA GLU A 290 2.50 10.41 -14.67
C GLU A 290 3.60 10.43 -13.60
N ILE A 291 3.28 10.95 -12.42
CA ILE A 291 4.21 11.01 -11.28
C ILE A 291 4.52 9.60 -10.76
N ALA A 292 3.51 8.77 -10.57
CA ALA A 292 3.72 7.40 -10.11
C ALA A 292 4.55 6.58 -11.11
N ASP A 293 4.30 6.72 -12.40
CA ASP A 293 5.07 6.07 -13.48
C ASP A 293 6.52 6.58 -13.50
N GLY A 294 6.74 7.88 -13.36
CA GLY A 294 8.09 8.46 -13.31
C GLY A 294 8.93 7.95 -12.15
N VAL A 295 8.35 7.82 -10.94
CA VAL A 295 9.06 7.27 -9.77
C VAL A 295 9.30 5.75 -9.94
N MET A 296 8.35 5.02 -10.54
CA MET A 296 8.56 3.60 -10.86
C MET A 296 9.59 3.38 -11.97
N ASP A 297 9.75 4.33 -12.88
CA ASP A 297 10.82 4.32 -13.87
C ASP A 297 12.20 4.50 -13.22
N GLU A 298 12.34 5.39 -12.23
CA GLU A 298 13.56 5.52 -11.43
C GLU A 298 13.90 4.21 -10.69
N VAL A 299 12.91 3.55 -10.10
CA VAL A 299 13.09 2.20 -9.50
C VAL A 299 13.64 1.22 -10.53
N ARG A 300 13.09 1.22 -11.76
CA ARG A 300 13.54 0.35 -12.87
C ARG A 300 14.96 0.66 -13.30
N GLU A 301 15.33 1.93 -13.43
CA GLU A 301 16.68 2.36 -13.80
C GLU A 301 17.73 1.92 -12.80
N LEU A 302 17.38 1.87 -11.51
CA LEU A 302 18.24 1.32 -10.46
C LEU A 302 18.31 -0.21 -10.48
N GLY A 303 17.51 -0.89 -11.32
CA GLY A 303 17.42 -2.35 -11.41
C GLY A 303 16.33 -2.99 -10.54
N GLY A 304 15.44 -2.20 -9.94
CA GLY A 304 14.34 -2.67 -9.11
C GLY A 304 13.08 -3.00 -9.91
N SER A 305 12.26 -3.88 -9.37
CA SER A 305 10.96 -4.24 -9.92
C SER A 305 9.88 -4.27 -8.83
N GLY A 306 8.64 -3.97 -9.22
CA GLY A 306 7.50 -3.95 -8.32
C GLY A 306 6.37 -3.07 -8.82
N GLY A 307 5.59 -2.52 -7.90
CA GLY A 307 4.51 -1.60 -8.21
C GLY A 307 4.00 -0.85 -6.98
N VAL A 308 3.19 0.14 -7.24
CA VAL A 308 2.54 0.99 -6.25
C VAL A 308 1.06 1.13 -6.53
N ILE A 309 0.31 1.39 -5.48
CA ILE A 309 -1.06 1.93 -5.55
C ILE A 309 -1.07 3.31 -4.92
N VAL A 310 -1.82 4.23 -5.51
CA VAL A 310 -1.92 5.61 -5.04
C VAL A 310 -3.38 6.04 -5.02
N VAL A 311 -3.75 6.81 -4.00
CA VAL A 311 -5.02 7.55 -3.95
C VAL A 311 -4.71 9.00 -3.61
N THR A 312 -5.35 9.95 -4.32
CA THR A 312 -5.25 11.38 -4.02
C THR A 312 -6.49 11.88 -3.27
N PRO A 313 -6.41 13.00 -2.53
CA PRO A 313 -7.59 13.65 -1.93
C PRO A 313 -8.60 14.17 -2.96
N TRP A 314 -8.20 14.26 -4.23
CA TRP A 314 -9.07 14.68 -5.35
C TRP A 314 -9.78 13.51 -6.03
N GLY A 315 -9.58 12.27 -5.53
CA GLY A 315 -10.30 11.09 -5.99
C GLY A 315 -9.59 10.22 -7.03
N ASP A 316 -8.34 10.57 -7.45
CA ASP A 316 -7.60 9.67 -8.33
C ASP A 316 -7.27 8.35 -7.63
N GLY A 317 -7.45 7.25 -8.36
CA GLY A 317 -6.97 5.92 -7.96
C GLY A 317 -6.01 5.41 -9.04
N VAL A 318 -4.75 5.18 -8.68
CA VAL A 318 -3.65 4.91 -9.60
C VAL A 318 -2.98 3.58 -9.28
N TYR A 319 -2.53 2.88 -10.32
CA TYR A 319 -1.61 1.76 -10.24
C TYR A 319 -0.42 2.03 -11.17
N SER A 320 0.79 1.87 -10.66
CA SER A 320 1.98 1.88 -11.48
C SER A 320 2.86 0.69 -11.15
N PHE A 321 3.26 -0.10 -12.15
CA PHE A 321 4.10 -1.29 -11.94
C PHE A 321 4.91 -1.61 -13.18
N ASN A 322 6.11 -2.15 -12.97
CA ASN A 322 7.06 -2.54 -14.03
C ASN A 322 7.28 -4.07 -14.09
N THR A 323 6.30 -4.85 -13.62
CA THR A 323 6.28 -6.32 -13.63
C THR A 323 5.23 -6.85 -14.59
N PRO A 324 5.30 -8.14 -15.02
CA PRO A 324 4.29 -8.76 -15.90
C PRO A 324 2.87 -8.76 -15.33
N GLY A 325 2.70 -8.71 -14.01
CA GLY A 325 1.41 -8.63 -13.36
C GLY A 325 1.47 -8.03 -11.96
N MET A 326 0.30 -7.62 -11.50
CA MET A 326 0.06 -7.13 -10.14
C MET A 326 -1.35 -7.54 -9.71
N TYR A 327 -1.47 -8.25 -8.62
CA TYR A 327 -2.76 -8.47 -7.97
C TYR A 327 -3.27 -7.14 -7.47
N ARG A 328 -4.39 -6.65 -8.03
CA ARG A 328 -4.88 -5.31 -7.75
C ARG A 328 -6.40 -5.21 -7.83
N GLY A 329 -6.95 -4.23 -7.17
CA GLY A 329 -8.37 -3.95 -7.24
C GLY A 329 -8.70 -2.56 -6.74
N GLN A 330 -9.85 -2.05 -7.17
CA GLN A 330 -10.38 -0.76 -6.71
C GLN A 330 -11.87 -0.83 -6.46
N ALA A 331 -12.34 0.06 -5.60
CA ALA A 331 -13.75 0.28 -5.31
C ALA A 331 -14.06 1.77 -5.20
N SER A 332 -15.25 2.15 -5.68
CA SER A 332 -15.82 3.48 -5.54
C SER A 332 -17.36 3.34 -5.50
N PRO A 333 -18.14 4.42 -5.36
CA PRO A 333 -19.59 4.36 -5.51
C PRO A 333 -20.06 3.75 -6.84
N ALA A 334 -19.25 3.82 -7.91
CA ALA A 334 -19.53 3.23 -9.21
C ALA A 334 -19.40 1.70 -9.26
N GLY A 335 -18.74 1.09 -8.26
CA GLY A 335 -18.57 -0.37 -8.19
C GLY A 335 -17.18 -0.82 -7.83
N ARG A 336 -16.91 -2.13 -7.99
CA ARG A 336 -15.63 -2.79 -7.70
C ARG A 336 -15.07 -3.46 -8.95
N SER A 337 -13.75 -3.45 -9.08
CA SER A 337 -13.03 -4.19 -10.12
C SER A 337 -11.74 -4.78 -9.59
N VAL A 338 -11.36 -5.95 -10.11
CA VAL A 338 -10.10 -6.63 -9.78
C VAL A 338 -9.36 -7.01 -11.07
N ALA A 339 -8.03 -6.98 -11.02
CA ALA A 339 -7.17 -7.36 -12.13
C ALA A 339 -5.90 -8.05 -11.63
N ILE A 340 -5.27 -8.85 -12.48
CA ILE A 340 -4.06 -9.63 -12.17
C ILE A 340 -2.95 -9.33 -13.15
N TYR A 341 -3.24 -9.41 -14.45
CA TYR A 341 -2.23 -9.37 -15.51
C TYR A 341 -2.03 -7.94 -16.03
N GLY A 342 -0.85 -7.67 -16.60
CA GLY A 342 -0.51 -6.34 -17.09
C GLY A 342 -1.33 -5.88 -18.30
N ASP A 343 -1.87 -6.83 -19.07
CA ASP A 343 -2.73 -6.56 -20.23
C ASP A 343 -4.21 -6.30 -19.89
N GLU A 344 -4.61 -6.51 -18.63
CA GLU A 344 -5.97 -6.24 -18.18
C GLU A 344 -6.17 -4.74 -17.97
N ARG A 345 -7.03 -4.14 -18.82
CA ARG A 345 -7.46 -2.75 -18.65
C ARG A 345 -8.35 -2.65 -17.41
N GLN A 346 -8.15 -1.58 -16.65
CA GLN A 346 -9.07 -1.23 -15.58
C GLN A 346 -10.38 -0.72 -16.21
N ALA A 347 -11.52 -1.14 -15.64
CA ALA A 347 -12.75 -0.40 -15.83
C ALA A 347 -12.55 0.98 -15.17
N GLN A 348 -12.66 2.02 -15.95
CA GLN A 348 -12.57 3.42 -15.49
C GLN A 348 -13.75 3.75 -14.60
#